data_753c1bcfeb4f193b859e8c30cc23374f
#
_entry.id   753c1bcfeb4f193b859e8c30cc23374f
#
_cell.length_a   1.000
_cell.length_b   1.000
_cell.length_c   1.000
_cell.angle_alpha   90.00
_cell.angle_beta   90.00
_cell.angle_gamma   90.00
#
_symmetry.space_group_name_H-M   'P 1'
#
loop_
_entity.id
_entity.type
_entity.pdbx_description
1 polymer ?
#
loop_
_entity_poly.entity_id
_entity_poly.type
_entity_poly.pdbx_seq_one_letter_code
_entity_poly.pdbx_strand_id
1 'polypeptide(L)'
;HVAYETSGDVAVHDDVVLQHMDAAREIGFGDRFEEVKKLIESKRPGEPEPRELLNIKAAIRRSEAKSAVRSFGLDDEHNVHFLNLPFYESGGIQKKPRTQVDVDIIKSLLTQLKPDMIFMAGDLADPHGTHRVCTECALEAIDQLREEGAEWINHTHVWLYRGAWMEWDLGSVDMAVPLSPDEVVEKRHAIYRHLSQKDIVPFPGEDPREFWQRAEDRTENTARQYDALGMAEYQAMEVFLKLW
;
A
#
# COMPACT_ATOMS: atom_id res chain seq x y z
N HIS A 1 -7.54 -8.09 -8.50
CA HIS A 1 -7.98 -6.80 -7.93
C HIS A 1 -6.96 -6.30 -6.91
N VAL A 2 -6.78 -4.98 -6.83
CA VAL A 2 -5.95 -4.31 -5.84
C VAL A 2 -6.81 -3.32 -5.07
N ALA A 3 -6.83 -3.42 -3.74
CA ALA A 3 -7.56 -2.51 -2.88
C ALA A 3 -6.58 -1.63 -2.07
N TYR A 4 -6.70 -0.33 -2.24
CA TYR A 4 -6.00 0.66 -1.42
C TYR A 4 -6.95 1.14 -0.33
N GLU A 5 -6.70 0.74 0.89
CA GLU A 5 -7.59 0.97 2.01
C GLU A 5 -7.55 2.42 2.52
N THR A 6 -6.41 3.10 2.34
CA THR A 6 -6.18 4.48 2.77
C THR A 6 -5.71 5.37 1.63
N SER A 7 -5.97 6.67 1.73
CA SER A 7 -5.55 7.66 0.71
C SER A 7 -4.03 7.85 0.64
N GLY A 8 -3.32 7.68 1.76
CA GLY A 8 -1.89 7.98 1.87
C GLY A 8 -1.55 9.46 1.68
N ASP A 9 -2.53 10.35 1.78
CA ASP A 9 -2.44 11.79 1.50
C ASP A 9 -1.41 12.53 2.36
N VAL A 10 -1.38 12.25 3.66
CA VAL A 10 -0.44 12.91 4.60
C VAL A 10 1.03 12.61 4.33
N ALA A 11 1.33 11.60 3.53
CA ALA A 11 2.69 11.21 3.16
C ALA A 11 3.22 11.90 1.90
N VAL A 12 2.40 12.75 1.25
CA VAL A 12 2.82 13.51 0.06
C VAL A 12 3.39 14.85 0.48
N HIS A 13 4.62 15.15 0.06
CA HIS A 13 5.26 16.43 0.33
C HIS A 13 4.65 17.56 -0.51
N ASP A 14 4.70 18.78 0.03
CA ASP A 14 4.14 19.96 -0.63
C ASP A 14 4.83 20.27 -1.97
N ASP A 15 6.13 20.02 -2.05
CA ASP A 15 6.90 20.21 -3.29
C ASP A 15 6.39 19.32 -4.43
N VAL A 16 5.95 18.10 -4.12
CA VAL A 16 5.33 17.21 -5.11
C VAL A 16 4.02 17.80 -5.61
N VAL A 17 3.22 18.38 -4.71
CA VAL A 17 1.98 19.08 -5.10
C VAL A 17 2.29 20.25 -6.02
N LEU A 18 3.25 21.12 -5.64
CA LEU A 18 3.65 22.27 -6.45
C LEU A 18 4.16 21.85 -7.83
N GLN A 19 4.99 20.79 -7.92
CA GLN A 19 5.47 20.25 -9.17
C GLN A 19 4.34 19.82 -10.12
N HIS A 20 3.33 19.11 -9.58
CA HIS A 20 2.17 18.69 -10.38
C HIS A 20 1.32 19.90 -10.82
N MET A 21 1.14 20.87 -9.95
CA MET A 21 0.39 22.08 -10.26
C MET A 21 1.12 22.98 -11.27
N ASP A 22 2.45 23.07 -11.21
CA ASP A 22 3.27 23.78 -12.22
C ASP A 22 3.12 23.11 -13.59
N ALA A 23 3.24 21.79 -13.66
CA ALA A 23 3.04 21.07 -14.91
C ALA A 23 1.63 21.29 -15.49
N ALA A 24 0.60 21.25 -14.64
CA ALA A 24 -0.77 21.55 -15.06
C ALA A 24 -0.91 22.97 -15.60
N ARG A 25 -0.25 23.95 -14.97
CA ARG A 25 -0.27 25.35 -15.38
C ARG A 25 0.37 25.54 -16.77
N GLU A 26 1.52 24.91 -17.03
CA GLU A 26 2.23 24.98 -18.31
C GLU A 26 1.40 24.47 -19.51
N ILE A 27 0.50 23.52 -19.27
CA ILE A 27 -0.40 22.95 -20.29
C ILE A 27 -1.81 23.54 -20.27
N GLY A 28 -2.02 24.65 -19.54
CA GLY A 28 -3.28 25.40 -19.54
C GLY A 28 -4.36 24.90 -18.58
N PHE A 29 -4.01 24.01 -17.63
CA PHE A 29 -4.93 23.52 -16.58
C PHE A 29 -4.60 24.09 -15.19
N GLY A 30 -3.86 25.17 -15.10
CA GLY A 30 -3.28 25.67 -13.87
C GLY A 30 -4.03 26.83 -13.18
N ASP A 31 -5.29 27.06 -13.46
CA ASP A 31 -6.07 28.19 -12.91
C ASP A 31 -6.07 28.25 -11.37
N ARG A 32 -5.84 27.10 -10.71
CA ARG A 32 -5.86 26.96 -9.25
C ARG A 32 -4.47 26.97 -8.60
N PHE A 33 -3.39 27.23 -9.34
CA PHE A 33 -2.03 27.17 -8.80
C PHE A 33 -1.84 28.10 -7.60
N GLU A 34 -2.24 29.36 -7.74
CA GLU A 34 -2.10 30.35 -6.65
C GLU A 34 -3.00 30.04 -5.43
N GLU A 35 -4.15 29.41 -5.64
CA GLU A 35 -5.01 28.96 -4.54
C GLU A 35 -4.33 27.82 -3.76
N VAL A 36 -3.78 26.82 -4.46
CA VAL A 36 -3.08 25.69 -3.84
C VAL A 36 -1.84 26.17 -3.09
N LYS A 37 -1.08 27.10 -3.66
CA LYS A 37 0.07 27.71 -2.99
C LYS A 37 -0.33 28.38 -1.68
N LYS A 38 -1.43 29.15 -1.66
CA LYS A 38 -1.97 29.75 -0.44
C LYS A 38 -2.42 28.71 0.58
N LEU A 39 -2.99 27.58 0.15
CA LEU A 39 -3.34 26.48 1.06
C LEU A 39 -2.08 25.91 1.75
N ILE A 40 -1.00 25.72 1.00
CA ILE A 40 0.27 25.27 1.55
C ILE A 40 0.83 26.28 2.55
N GLU A 41 0.84 27.57 2.21
CA GLU A 41 1.31 28.67 3.08
C GLU A 41 0.45 28.85 4.33
N SER A 42 -0.81 28.43 4.30
CA SER A 42 -1.73 28.52 5.44
C SER A 42 -1.55 27.43 6.50
N LYS A 43 -0.74 26.42 6.23
CA LYS A 43 -0.50 25.28 7.14
C LYS A 43 0.08 25.76 8.46
N ARG A 44 -0.37 25.13 9.55
CA ARG A 44 0.15 25.41 10.90
C ARG A 44 0.71 24.13 11.53
N PRO A 45 1.85 24.20 12.19
CA PRO A 45 2.42 23.07 12.90
C PRO A 45 1.42 22.51 13.93
N GLY A 46 1.21 21.17 13.89
CA GLY A 46 0.33 20.47 14.82
C GLY A 46 -1.16 20.50 14.47
N GLU A 47 -1.57 21.22 13.43
CA GLU A 47 -2.93 21.20 12.92
C GLU A 47 -3.04 20.27 11.68
N PRO A 48 -4.22 19.67 11.44
CA PRO A 48 -4.48 18.94 10.20
C PRO A 48 -4.31 19.88 9.00
N GLU A 49 -3.79 19.34 7.90
CA GLU A 49 -3.71 20.10 6.65
C GLU A 49 -5.11 20.43 6.09
N PRO A 50 -5.26 21.54 5.33
CA PRO A 50 -6.51 21.87 4.67
C PRO A 50 -7.05 20.70 3.84
N ARG A 51 -8.34 20.39 3.96
CA ARG A 51 -8.95 19.23 3.30
C ARG A 51 -8.77 19.25 1.78
N GLU A 52 -8.79 20.41 1.19
CA GLU A 52 -8.57 20.56 -0.24
C GLU A 52 -7.15 20.19 -0.66
N LEU A 53 -6.14 20.56 0.12
CA LEU A 53 -4.76 20.14 -0.10
C LEU A 53 -4.61 18.61 0.03
N LEU A 54 -5.21 18.01 1.06
CA LEU A 54 -5.23 16.57 1.24
C LEU A 54 -5.91 15.85 0.05
N ASN A 55 -6.98 16.39 -0.50
CA ASN A 55 -7.64 15.83 -1.68
C ASN A 55 -6.72 15.84 -2.92
N ILE A 56 -5.91 16.88 -3.09
CA ILE A 56 -4.91 16.93 -4.17
C ILE A 56 -3.82 15.87 -3.94
N LYS A 57 -3.29 15.78 -2.72
CA LYS A 57 -2.32 14.78 -2.32
C LYS A 57 -2.85 13.35 -2.53
N ALA A 58 -4.09 13.08 -2.14
CA ALA A 58 -4.76 11.82 -2.41
C ALA A 58 -4.90 11.53 -3.91
N ALA A 59 -5.21 12.54 -4.74
CA ALA A 59 -5.31 12.37 -6.18
C ALA A 59 -3.95 11.99 -6.80
N ILE A 60 -2.85 12.58 -6.33
CA ILE A 60 -1.49 12.21 -6.73
C ILE A 60 -1.25 10.72 -6.39
N ARG A 61 -1.50 10.30 -5.15
CA ARG A 61 -1.35 8.90 -4.72
C ARG A 61 -2.17 7.92 -5.57
N ARG A 62 -3.41 8.28 -5.89
CA ARG A 62 -4.27 7.45 -6.74
C ARG A 62 -3.75 7.33 -8.17
N SER A 63 -3.21 8.42 -8.75
CA SER A 63 -2.63 8.37 -10.09
C SER A 63 -1.38 7.50 -10.14
N GLU A 64 -0.53 7.55 -9.12
CA GLU A 64 0.63 6.70 -8.95
C GLU A 64 0.24 5.23 -8.81
N ALA A 65 -0.74 4.93 -7.95
CA ALA A 65 -1.27 3.58 -7.75
C ALA A 65 -1.83 2.98 -9.04
N LYS A 66 -2.62 3.74 -9.79
CA LYS A 66 -3.11 3.33 -11.12
C LYS A 66 -1.97 3.08 -12.10
N SER A 67 -0.94 3.93 -12.11
CA SER A 67 0.24 3.76 -12.95
C SER A 67 1.00 2.48 -12.62
N ALA A 68 1.16 2.15 -11.33
CA ALA A 68 1.79 0.91 -10.88
C ALA A 68 0.99 -0.32 -11.33
N VAL A 69 -0.33 -0.32 -11.16
CA VAL A 69 -1.20 -1.43 -11.57
C VAL A 69 -1.16 -1.66 -13.08
N ARG A 70 -1.18 -0.58 -13.88
CA ARG A 70 -1.03 -0.69 -15.35
C ARG A 70 0.32 -1.30 -15.76
N SER A 71 1.40 -1.07 -15.00
CA SER A 71 2.70 -1.66 -15.32
C SER A 71 2.73 -3.19 -15.20
N PHE A 72 1.80 -3.78 -14.46
CA PHE A 72 1.56 -5.23 -14.40
C PHE A 72 0.52 -5.74 -15.40
N GLY A 73 0.07 -4.90 -16.33
CA GLY A 73 -0.93 -5.29 -17.33
C GLY A 73 -2.36 -5.41 -16.80
N LEU A 74 -2.65 -4.91 -15.60
CA LEU A 74 -4.00 -4.89 -15.05
C LEU A 74 -4.76 -3.63 -15.48
N ASP A 75 -6.06 -3.78 -15.70
CA ASP A 75 -6.97 -2.67 -15.96
C ASP A 75 -7.21 -1.87 -14.67
N ASP A 76 -6.75 -0.63 -14.63
CA ASP A 76 -6.84 0.23 -13.46
C ASP A 76 -8.25 0.78 -13.18
N GLU A 77 -9.16 0.71 -14.15
CA GLU A 77 -10.56 1.13 -13.95
C GLU A 77 -11.40 0.04 -13.28
N HIS A 78 -11.15 -1.22 -13.62
CA HIS A 78 -11.93 -2.35 -13.11
C HIS A 78 -11.26 -3.10 -11.97
N ASN A 79 -9.93 -3.05 -11.89
CA ASN A 79 -9.18 -3.86 -10.92
C ASN A 79 -8.63 -3.05 -9.73
N VAL A 80 -8.79 -1.72 -9.69
CA VAL A 80 -8.30 -0.88 -8.59
C VAL A 80 -9.46 -0.30 -7.79
N HIS A 81 -9.40 -0.48 -6.47
CA HIS A 81 -10.40 -0.01 -5.52
C HIS A 81 -9.77 0.93 -4.50
N PHE A 82 -10.30 2.13 -4.36
CA PHE A 82 -9.86 3.10 -3.34
C PHE A 82 -10.93 3.19 -2.26
N LEU A 83 -10.67 2.56 -1.10
CA LEU A 83 -11.66 2.39 -0.04
C LEU A 83 -11.79 3.63 0.84
N ASN A 84 -10.72 4.39 1.03
CA ASN A 84 -10.69 5.61 1.85
C ASN A 84 -11.30 5.37 3.25
N LEU A 85 -10.78 4.38 3.98
CA LEU A 85 -11.32 4.00 5.29
C LEU A 85 -11.37 5.20 6.25
N PRO A 86 -12.53 5.48 6.88
CA PRO A 86 -12.75 6.67 7.70
C PRO A 86 -11.78 6.85 8.87
N PHE A 87 -11.23 5.78 9.43
CA PHE A 87 -10.25 5.87 10.50
C PHE A 87 -9.01 6.65 10.08
N TYR A 88 -8.58 6.48 8.81
CA TYR A 88 -7.40 7.15 8.26
C TYR A 88 -7.69 8.58 7.81
N GLU A 89 -8.84 8.83 7.23
CA GLU A 89 -9.23 10.09 6.58
C GLU A 89 -9.44 11.25 7.58
N SER A 90 -8.69 11.24 8.69
CA SER A 90 -8.72 12.30 9.72
C SER A 90 -7.99 13.57 9.31
N GLY A 91 -7.09 13.48 8.31
CA GLY A 91 -6.21 14.57 7.90
C GLY A 91 -5.05 14.86 8.84
N GLY A 92 -4.95 14.15 9.96
CA GLY A 92 -3.89 14.28 10.95
C GLY A 92 -2.93 13.09 11.00
N ILE A 93 -1.77 13.28 11.64
CA ILE A 93 -0.84 12.20 11.91
C ILE A 93 -1.49 11.16 12.83
N GLN A 94 -2.19 11.63 13.86
CA GLN A 94 -2.92 10.75 14.78
C GLN A 94 -4.25 10.32 14.12
N LYS A 95 -4.40 9.03 13.89
CA LYS A 95 -5.57 8.44 13.27
C LYS A 95 -6.71 8.26 14.29
N LYS A 96 -7.94 8.20 13.77
CA LYS A 96 -9.10 7.86 14.60
C LYS A 96 -9.09 6.36 14.94
N PRO A 97 -9.76 5.95 16.02
CA PRO A 97 -10.04 4.54 16.22
C PRO A 97 -10.86 3.98 15.05
N ARG A 98 -10.58 2.74 14.65
CA ARG A 98 -11.40 2.04 13.66
C ARG A 98 -12.83 1.82 14.18
N THR A 99 -13.77 1.78 13.28
CA THR A 99 -15.19 1.59 13.56
C THR A 99 -15.79 0.50 12.68
N GLN A 100 -17.02 0.10 12.96
CA GLN A 100 -17.74 -0.86 12.09
C GLN A 100 -17.86 -0.36 10.64
N VAL A 101 -17.91 0.95 10.41
CA VAL A 101 -17.97 1.52 9.06
C VAL A 101 -16.74 1.14 8.22
N ASP A 102 -15.55 1.14 8.84
CA ASP A 102 -14.31 0.73 8.17
C ASP A 102 -14.38 -0.74 7.75
N VAL A 103 -14.89 -1.60 8.62
CA VAL A 103 -15.10 -3.04 8.37
C VAL A 103 -16.14 -3.27 7.27
N ASP A 104 -17.27 -2.56 7.31
CA ASP A 104 -18.37 -2.71 6.36
C ASP A 104 -17.95 -2.34 4.92
N ILE A 105 -17.06 -1.37 4.75
CA ILE A 105 -16.50 -0.99 3.44
C ILE A 105 -15.72 -2.17 2.85
N ILE A 106 -14.82 -2.78 3.61
CA ILE A 106 -14.05 -3.94 3.16
C ILE A 106 -14.96 -5.14 2.90
N LYS A 107 -15.88 -5.41 3.82
CA LYS A 107 -16.87 -6.47 3.69
C LYS A 107 -17.70 -6.37 2.43
N SER A 108 -18.11 -5.14 2.06
CA SER A 108 -18.84 -4.88 0.83
C SER A 108 -18.03 -5.22 -0.42
N LEU A 109 -16.75 -4.84 -0.45
CA LEU A 109 -15.84 -5.18 -1.54
C LEU A 109 -15.64 -6.69 -1.64
N LEU A 110 -15.35 -7.37 -0.53
CA LEU A 110 -15.18 -8.82 -0.51
C LEU A 110 -16.44 -9.57 -0.98
N THR A 111 -17.61 -9.10 -0.57
CA THR A 111 -18.90 -9.67 -1.01
C THR A 111 -19.12 -9.50 -2.51
N GLN A 112 -18.69 -8.37 -3.08
CA GLN A 112 -18.79 -8.10 -4.51
C GLN A 112 -17.83 -8.98 -5.32
N LEU A 113 -16.60 -9.13 -4.86
CA LEU A 113 -15.51 -9.81 -5.60
C LEU A 113 -15.50 -11.33 -5.38
N LYS A 114 -15.84 -11.79 -4.19
CA LYS A 114 -15.78 -13.19 -3.75
C LYS A 114 -14.45 -13.86 -4.15
N PRO A 115 -13.31 -13.35 -3.68
CA PRO A 115 -12.00 -13.80 -4.12
C PRO A 115 -11.68 -15.21 -3.61
N ASP A 116 -10.97 -16.01 -4.41
CA ASP A 116 -10.41 -17.30 -3.97
C ASP A 116 -9.17 -17.12 -3.08
N MET A 117 -8.44 -16.01 -3.28
CA MET A 117 -7.23 -15.68 -2.52
C MET A 117 -7.24 -14.20 -2.13
N ILE A 118 -6.85 -13.93 -0.89
CA ILE A 118 -6.64 -12.59 -0.35
C ILE A 118 -5.20 -12.49 0.12
N PHE A 119 -4.46 -11.53 -0.41
CA PHE A 119 -3.11 -11.18 0.05
C PHE A 119 -3.17 -9.86 0.80
N MET A 120 -2.70 -9.85 2.05
CA MET A 120 -2.70 -8.64 2.87
C MET A 120 -1.40 -8.50 3.66
N ALA A 121 -1.11 -7.28 4.10
CA ALA A 121 0.06 -7.02 4.93
C ALA A 121 -0.08 -7.69 6.30
N GLY A 122 0.87 -8.55 6.65
CA GLY A 122 0.96 -9.22 7.95
C GLY A 122 1.93 -8.52 8.91
N ASP A 123 2.37 -7.32 8.60
CA ASP A 123 3.29 -6.55 9.44
C ASP A 123 2.51 -5.82 10.55
N LEU A 124 2.32 -6.51 11.66
CA LEU A 124 1.62 -5.97 12.83
C LEU A 124 2.52 -5.06 13.70
N ALA A 125 3.83 -5.02 13.40
CA ALA A 125 4.81 -4.16 14.08
C ALA A 125 4.98 -2.80 13.39
N ASP A 126 4.06 -2.41 12.50
CA ASP A 126 4.03 -1.12 11.84
C ASP A 126 4.13 0.05 12.84
N PRO A 127 5.17 0.89 12.79
CA PRO A 127 5.36 1.99 13.73
C PRO A 127 4.20 2.99 13.76
N HIS A 128 3.48 3.11 12.65
CA HIS A 128 2.32 4.01 12.51
C HIS A 128 1.00 3.36 12.88
N GLY A 129 0.97 2.05 12.96
CA GLY A 129 -0.24 1.27 13.21
C GLY A 129 -1.26 1.27 12.06
N THR A 130 -1.00 1.94 10.94
CA THR A 130 -1.95 2.02 9.81
C THR A 130 -2.14 0.67 9.15
N HIS A 131 -1.05 -0.03 8.78
CA HIS A 131 -1.12 -1.35 8.16
C HIS A 131 -1.80 -2.36 9.09
N ARG A 132 -1.46 -2.33 10.39
CA ARG A 132 -2.11 -3.19 11.39
C ARG A 132 -3.62 -2.96 11.43
N VAL A 133 -4.07 -1.70 11.52
CA VAL A 133 -5.50 -1.39 11.57
C VAL A 133 -6.21 -1.83 10.30
N CYS A 134 -5.61 -1.63 9.12
CA CYS A 134 -6.13 -2.13 7.85
C CYS A 134 -6.30 -3.66 7.88
N THR A 135 -5.26 -4.38 8.28
CA THR A 135 -5.31 -5.85 8.41
C THR A 135 -6.38 -6.30 9.43
N GLU A 136 -6.47 -5.65 10.59
CA GLU A 136 -7.50 -5.93 11.59
C GLU A 136 -8.92 -5.72 11.03
N CYS A 137 -9.16 -4.66 10.26
CA CYS A 137 -10.46 -4.43 9.60
C CYS A 137 -10.78 -5.52 8.57
N ALA A 138 -9.79 -5.92 7.77
CA ALA A 138 -9.98 -6.97 6.77
C ALA A 138 -10.27 -8.33 7.41
N LEU A 139 -9.55 -8.70 8.46
CA LEU A 139 -9.79 -9.95 9.21
C LEU A 139 -11.17 -9.96 9.85
N GLU A 140 -11.57 -8.87 10.49
CA GLU A 140 -12.92 -8.76 11.08
C GLU A 140 -14.02 -8.82 10.02
N ALA A 141 -13.82 -8.23 8.83
CA ALA A 141 -14.76 -8.35 7.73
C ALA A 141 -14.91 -9.79 7.24
N ILE A 142 -13.81 -10.56 7.18
CA ILE A 142 -13.82 -11.99 6.82
C ILE A 142 -14.54 -12.81 7.89
N ASP A 143 -14.27 -12.56 9.18
CA ASP A 143 -14.91 -13.29 10.28
C ASP A 143 -16.42 -13.02 10.30
N GLN A 144 -16.86 -11.77 10.13
CA GLN A 144 -18.28 -11.44 10.02
C GLN A 144 -18.96 -12.13 8.83
N LEU A 145 -18.30 -12.22 7.67
CA LEU A 145 -18.83 -12.94 6.50
C LEU A 145 -19.00 -14.44 6.79
N ARG A 146 -18.10 -15.04 7.55
CA ARG A 146 -18.22 -16.44 7.99
C ARG A 146 -19.40 -16.63 8.95
N GLU A 147 -19.52 -15.76 9.94
CA GLU A 147 -20.63 -15.77 10.91
C GLU A 147 -22.00 -15.58 10.23
N GLU A 148 -22.06 -14.78 9.19
CA GLU A 148 -23.27 -14.57 8.37
C GLU A 148 -23.59 -15.72 7.41
N GLY A 149 -22.71 -16.73 7.34
CA GLY A 149 -22.92 -17.93 6.52
C GLY A 149 -22.65 -17.72 5.03
N ALA A 150 -21.78 -16.81 4.68
CA ALA A 150 -21.32 -16.63 3.30
C ALA A 150 -20.46 -17.84 2.87
N GLU A 151 -21.04 -18.81 2.15
CA GLU A 151 -20.41 -20.09 1.83
C GLU A 151 -19.07 -19.93 1.10
N TRP A 152 -18.97 -18.95 0.18
CA TRP A 152 -17.77 -18.74 -0.63
C TRP A 152 -16.53 -18.41 0.22
N ILE A 153 -16.67 -17.73 1.36
CA ILE A 153 -15.53 -17.33 2.21
C ILE A 153 -14.82 -18.53 2.83
N ASN A 154 -15.50 -19.67 2.95
CA ASN A 154 -14.91 -20.91 3.49
C ASN A 154 -13.88 -21.55 2.53
N HIS A 155 -13.89 -21.13 1.26
CA HIS A 155 -12.94 -21.57 0.24
C HIS A 155 -11.88 -20.52 -0.07
N THR A 156 -11.97 -19.34 0.54
CA THR A 156 -11.00 -18.25 0.37
C THR A 156 -9.76 -18.50 1.22
N HIS A 157 -8.59 -18.45 0.59
CA HIS A 157 -7.31 -18.53 1.28
C HIS A 157 -6.77 -17.13 1.59
N VAL A 158 -6.33 -16.92 2.81
CA VAL A 158 -5.73 -15.66 3.25
C VAL A 158 -4.23 -15.83 3.45
N TRP A 159 -3.47 -15.00 2.75
CA TRP A 159 -2.02 -14.99 2.73
C TRP A 159 -1.48 -13.67 3.27
N LEU A 160 -0.53 -13.75 4.18
CA LEU A 160 0.13 -12.60 4.77
C LEU A 160 1.53 -12.42 4.18
N TYR A 161 1.81 -11.23 3.65
CA TYR A 161 3.16 -10.82 3.27
C TYR A 161 3.75 -9.84 4.30
N ARG A 162 5.08 -9.69 4.31
CA ARG A 162 5.76 -8.64 5.09
C ARG A 162 6.14 -7.47 4.19
N GLY A 163 6.25 -6.28 4.80
CA GLY A 163 6.71 -5.09 4.11
C GLY A 163 8.23 -5.08 3.88
N ALA A 164 8.77 -3.97 3.35
CA ALA A 164 10.18 -3.84 3.01
C ALA A 164 11.16 -3.87 4.21
N TRP A 165 10.64 -3.88 5.42
CA TRP A 165 11.44 -3.78 6.66
C TRP A 165 11.84 -5.14 7.24
N MET A 166 11.02 -6.13 7.04
CA MET A 166 11.13 -7.43 7.70
C MET A 166 10.69 -8.55 6.77
N GLU A 167 11.07 -9.79 7.09
CA GLU A 167 10.58 -10.97 6.43
C GLU A 167 10.13 -12.02 7.45
N TRP A 168 9.36 -13.01 7.02
CA TRP A 168 8.99 -14.16 7.81
C TRP A 168 10.20 -15.06 8.06
N ASP A 169 10.27 -15.68 9.25
CA ASP A 169 11.19 -16.77 9.49
C ASP A 169 10.91 -17.93 8.53
N LEU A 170 11.94 -18.49 7.89
CA LEU A 170 11.75 -19.56 6.90
C LEU A 170 10.93 -20.74 7.42
N GLY A 171 11.03 -21.04 8.73
CA GLY A 171 10.26 -22.10 9.36
C GLY A 171 8.75 -21.84 9.46
N SER A 172 8.30 -20.61 9.24
CA SER A 172 6.87 -20.23 9.26
C SER A 172 6.29 -19.98 7.87
N VAL A 173 7.10 -20.09 6.82
CA VAL A 173 6.65 -19.84 5.44
C VAL A 173 5.83 -21.02 4.92
N ASP A 174 4.62 -20.72 4.43
CA ASP A 174 3.73 -21.70 3.81
C ASP A 174 3.78 -21.67 2.28
N MET A 175 4.14 -20.53 1.69
CA MET A 175 4.30 -20.37 0.25
C MET A 175 5.51 -19.51 -0.06
N ALA A 176 6.35 -19.99 -0.96
CA ALA A 176 7.50 -19.27 -1.49
C ALA A 176 7.37 -19.17 -3.03
N VAL A 177 7.44 -17.95 -3.55
CA VAL A 177 7.31 -17.64 -4.96
C VAL A 177 8.66 -17.14 -5.48
N PRO A 178 9.37 -17.95 -6.30
CA PRO A 178 10.64 -17.52 -6.85
C PRO A 178 10.43 -16.45 -7.92
N LEU A 179 11.35 -15.50 -7.98
CA LEU A 179 11.38 -14.43 -8.98
C LEU A 179 12.63 -14.54 -9.84
N SER A 180 12.43 -14.42 -11.15
CA SER A 180 13.50 -14.26 -12.12
C SER A 180 14.11 -12.83 -12.06
N PRO A 181 15.29 -12.61 -12.68
CA PRO A 181 15.86 -11.27 -12.80
C PRO A 181 14.93 -10.25 -13.47
N ASP A 182 14.17 -10.65 -14.49
CA ASP A 182 13.24 -9.79 -15.20
C ASP A 182 12.06 -9.38 -14.29
N GLU A 183 11.51 -10.31 -13.52
CA GLU A 183 10.42 -10.03 -12.56
C GLU A 183 10.88 -9.10 -11.42
N VAL A 184 12.12 -9.19 -10.97
CA VAL A 184 12.71 -8.24 -10.00
C VAL A 184 12.77 -6.83 -10.61
N VAL A 185 13.16 -6.71 -11.87
CA VAL A 185 13.19 -5.42 -12.59
C VAL A 185 11.77 -4.87 -12.77
N GLU A 186 10.79 -5.70 -13.13
CA GLU A 186 9.39 -5.28 -13.24
C GLU A 186 8.84 -4.79 -11.91
N LYS A 187 9.13 -5.50 -10.82
CA LYS A 187 8.76 -5.07 -9.45
C LYS A 187 9.38 -3.72 -9.11
N ARG A 188 10.65 -3.49 -9.41
CA ARG A 188 11.33 -2.21 -9.22
C ARG A 188 10.64 -1.10 -10.00
N HIS A 189 10.31 -1.33 -11.27
CA HIS A 189 9.61 -0.37 -12.10
C HIS A 189 8.22 -0.02 -11.55
N ALA A 190 7.52 -0.99 -10.95
CA ALA A 190 6.24 -0.71 -10.29
C ALA A 190 6.42 0.16 -9.04
N ILE A 191 7.45 -0.10 -8.23
CA ILE A 191 7.79 0.76 -7.08
C ILE A 191 8.09 2.19 -7.56
N TYR A 192 8.82 2.36 -8.66
CA TYR A 192 9.13 3.67 -9.23
C TYR A 192 7.90 4.45 -9.70
N ARG A 193 6.76 3.80 -9.95
CA ARG A 193 5.50 4.51 -10.27
C ARG A 193 4.96 5.31 -9.08
N HIS A 194 5.33 4.94 -7.86
CA HIS A 194 5.01 5.70 -6.65
C HIS A 194 6.03 6.82 -6.41
N LEU A 195 6.11 7.77 -7.35
CA LEU A 195 7.12 8.82 -7.42
C LEU A 195 7.20 9.66 -6.14
N SER A 196 6.06 9.94 -5.51
CA SER A 196 6.01 10.71 -4.27
C SER A 196 6.56 9.97 -3.05
N GLN A 197 6.88 8.67 -3.18
CA GLN A 197 7.27 7.80 -2.05
C GLN A 197 8.60 7.07 -2.28
N LYS A 198 9.08 6.97 -3.50
CA LYS A 198 10.19 6.07 -3.85
C LYS A 198 11.52 6.42 -3.18
N ASP A 199 11.80 7.72 -3.00
CA ASP A 199 13.07 8.25 -2.52
C ASP A 199 13.02 8.67 -1.05
N ILE A 200 11.82 8.78 -0.47
CA ILE A 200 11.62 9.32 0.87
C ILE A 200 11.22 8.19 1.79
N VAL A 201 12.10 7.90 2.73
CA VAL A 201 11.74 7.06 3.89
C VAL A 201 11.24 8.02 4.96
N PRO A 202 9.94 8.03 5.28
CA PRO A 202 9.34 8.96 6.26
C PRO A 202 9.99 8.88 7.64
N PHE A 203 10.61 7.74 7.94
CA PHE A 203 11.34 7.47 9.18
C PHE A 203 12.69 6.86 8.82
N PRO A 204 13.65 7.69 8.39
CA PRO A 204 15.01 7.24 8.14
C PRO A 204 15.60 6.85 9.50
N GLY A 205 15.69 5.57 9.74
CA GLY A 205 16.60 5.05 10.74
C GLY A 205 18.06 5.25 10.28
N GLU A 206 18.98 4.44 10.76
CA GLU A 206 20.36 4.46 10.30
C GLU A 206 20.55 3.87 8.88
N ASP A 207 19.49 3.36 8.26
CA ASP A 207 19.52 2.73 6.93
C ASP A 207 19.31 3.77 5.82
N PRO A 208 20.36 4.13 5.04
CA PRO A 208 20.29 5.15 4.02
C PRO A 208 19.67 4.67 2.69
N ARG A 209 19.33 3.36 2.58
CA ARG A 209 18.82 2.80 1.33
C ARG A 209 17.43 3.34 1.00
N GLU A 210 17.17 3.58 -0.27
CA GLU A 210 15.84 3.88 -0.77
C GLU A 210 14.87 2.71 -0.55
N PHE A 211 13.58 3.00 -0.57
CA PHE A 211 12.55 1.98 -0.30
C PHE A 211 12.64 0.76 -1.24
N TRP A 212 12.86 0.99 -2.54
CA TRP A 212 12.97 -0.09 -3.52
C TRP A 212 14.20 -0.99 -3.26
N GLN A 213 15.33 -0.41 -2.82
CA GLN A 213 16.53 -1.17 -2.49
C GLN A 213 16.28 -2.10 -1.30
N ARG A 214 15.57 -1.61 -0.28
CA ARG A 214 15.19 -2.44 0.88
C ARG A 214 14.28 -3.59 0.47
N ALA A 215 13.30 -3.32 -0.42
CA ALA A 215 12.36 -4.33 -0.92
C ALA A 215 13.09 -5.43 -1.73
N GLU A 216 14.07 -5.05 -2.57
CA GLU A 216 14.87 -6.01 -3.33
C GLU A 216 15.80 -6.82 -2.43
N ASP A 217 16.60 -6.14 -1.59
CA ASP A 217 17.54 -6.80 -0.68
C ASP A 217 16.81 -7.81 0.24
N ARG A 218 15.59 -7.51 0.66
CA ARG A 218 14.76 -8.43 1.44
C ARG A 218 14.50 -9.71 0.67
N THR A 219 13.99 -9.63 -0.56
CA THR A 219 13.62 -10.80 -1.35
C THR A 219 14.82 -11.56 -1.90
N GLU A 220 15.91 -10.87 -2.24
CA GLU A 220 17.18 -11.51 -2.60
C GLU A 220 17.81 -12.23 -1.41
N ASN A 221 17.76 -11.63 -0.21
CA ASN A 221 18.26 -12.28 1.00
C ASN A 221 17.45 -13.53 1.35
N THR A 222 16.13 -13.51 1.13
CA THR A 222 15.27 -14.67 1.30
C THR A 222 15.66 -15.79 0.34
N ALA A 223 15.88 -15.47 -0.93
CA ALA A 223 16.34 -16.45 -1.92
C ALA A 223 17.69 -17.08 -1.51
N ARG A 224 18.66 -16.28 -1.07
CA ARG A 224 19.97 -16.78 -0.57
C ARG A 224 19.84 -17.73 0.62
N GLN A 225 18.86 -17.51 1.50
CA GLN A 225 18.61 -18.42 2.62
C GLN A 225 18.07 -19.78 2.14
N TYR A 226 17.17 -19.79 1.16
CA TYR A 226 16.68 -21.03 0.53
C TYR A 226 17.77 -21.76 -0.24
N ASP A 227 18.64 -21.05 -0.96
CA ASP A 227 19.80 -21.60 -1.63
C ASP A 227 20.76 -22.30 -0.63
N ALA A 228 21.04 -21.66 0.50
CA ALA A 228 21.84 -22.25 1.57
C ALA A 228 21.24 -23.55 2.16
N LEU A 229 19.93 -23.77 2.00
CA LEU A 229 19.26 -25.03 2.35
C LEU A 229 19.28 -26.06 1.24
N GLY A 230 19.94 -25.78 0.11
CA GLY A 230 20.08 -26.69 -1.03
C GLY A 230 18.94 -26.64 -2.04
N MET A 231 18.16 -25.58 -2.04
CA MET A 231 17.19 -25.32 -3.11
C MET A 231 17.87 -24.74 -4.35
N ALA A 232 17.13 -24.64 -5.46
CA ALA A 232 17.66 -24.02 -6.67
C ALA A 232 17.96 -22.53 -6.47
N GLU A 233 19.01 -22.04 -7.13
CA GLU A 233 19.37 -20.62 -7.13
C GLU A 233 18.30 -19.82 -7.87
N TYR A 234 17.66 -18.89 -7.13
CA TYR A 234 16.74 -17.90 -7.67
C TYR A 234 17.27 -16.50 -7.39
N GLN A 235 16.94 -15.53 -8.24
CA GLN A 235 17.34 -14.13 -8.04
C GLN A 235 16.74 -13.54 -6.76
N ALA A 236 15.47 -13.78 -6.54
CA ALA A 236 14.75 -13.30 -5.37
C ALA A 236 13.59 -14.26 -5.04
N MET A 237 13.00 -14.11 -3.86
CA MET A 237 11.88 -14.93 -3.41
C MET A 237 10.90 -14.11 -2.57
N GLU A 238 9.64 -14.08 -2.97
CA GLU A 238 8.54 -13.58 -2.16
C GLU A 238 7.97 -14.72 -1.32
N VAL A 239 7.72 -14.46 -0.06
CA VAL A 239 7.24 -15.49 0.87
C VAL A 239 5.99 -15.03 1.60
N PHE A 240 5.13 -16.01 1.90
CA PHE A 240 3.83 -15.76 2.50
C PHE A 240 3.55 -16.78 3.61
N LEU A 241 2.86 -16.30 4.63
CA LEU A 241 2.30 -17.12 5.69
C LEU A 241 0.81 -17.31 5.39
N LYS A 242 0.33 -18.53 5.49
CA LYS A 242 -1.09 -18.85 5.35
C LYS A 242 -1.80 -18.63 6.69
N LEU A 243 -2.84 -17.84 6.69
CA LEU A 243 -3.61 -17.62 7.90
C LEU A 243 -4.72 -18.67 8.05
N TRP A 244 -5.40 -19.03 6.96
CA TRP A 244 -6.36 -20.15 6.84
C TRP A 244 -6.66 -20.51 5.37
#